data_a44dd8e1cd3cacabd24a6c31713cef2e
#
_entry.id   a44dd8e1cd3cacabd24a6c31713cef2e
#
_cell.length_a   1.000
_cell.length_b   1.000
_cell.length_c   1.000
_cell.angle_alpha   90.00
_cell.angle_beta   90.00
_cell.angle_gamma   90.00
#
_symmetry.space_group_name_H-M   'P 1'
#
loop_
_entity.id
_entity.type
_entity.pdbx_description
1 polymer ?
#
loop_
_entity_poly.entity_id
_entity_poly.type
_entity_poly.pdbx_seq_one_letter_code
_entity_poly.pdbx_strand_id
1 'polypeptide(L)' 'MAMNEASIDLVAIGRLAKAMAFISGADHPTTIALQRAADSQAESDIKKARLLFLQLKPGVRQAAFAMMED' A
#
# COMPACT_ATOMS: atom_id res chain seq x y z
N MET A 1 18.16 -1.52 -2.03
CA MET A 1 17.82 -0.69 -0.86
C MET A 1 16.41 -1.04 -0.41
N ALA A 2 16.24 -1.34 0.85
CA ALA A 2 14.93 -1.71 1.35
C ALA A 2 14.04 -0.47 1.42
N MET A 3 12.80 -0.61 0.97
CA MET A 3 11.80 0.43 1.10
C MET A 3 11.31 0.48 2.54
N ASN A 4 11.12 1.65 3.07
CA ASN A 4 10.51 1.84 4.38
C ASN A 4 9.24 2.67 4.25
N GLU A 5 8.53 2.81 5.35
CA GLU A 5 7.21 3.46 5.34
C GLU A 5 7.30 4.94 4.97
N ALA A 6 8.41 5.60 5.27
CA ALA A 6 8.61 7.00 4.91
C ALA A 6 8.84 7.20 3.42
N SER A 7 9.17 6.12 2.71
CA SER A 7 9.46 6.18 1.27
C SER A 7 8.26 5.82 0.39
N ILE A 8 7.07 5.70 0.99
CA ILE A 8 5.88 5.35 0.23
C ILE A 8 5.45 6.54 -0.63
N ASP A 9 5.70 6.45 -1.92
CA ASP A 9 5.31 7.45 -2.90
C ASP A 9 4.23 6.88 -3.83
N LEU A 10 3.86 7.62 -4.86
CA LEU A 10 2.78 7.22 -5.76
C LEU A 10 3.08 5.90 -6.48
N VAL A 11 4.32 5.69 -6.90
CA VAL A 11 4.71 4.45 -7.57
C VAL A 11 4.60 3.28 -6.59
N ALA A 12 5.09 3.47 -5.37
CA ALA A 12 5.01 2.46 -4.33
C ALA A 12 3.56 2.15 -3.98
N ILE A 13 2.69 3.14 -3.94
CA ILE A 13 1.27 2.94 -3.64
C ILE A 13 0.62 2.02 -4.67
N GLY A 14 0.92 2.22 -5.94
CA GLY A 14 0.40 1.33 -6.99
C GLY A 14 0.85 -0.10 -6.81
N ARG A 15 2.12 -0.29 -6.49
CA ARG A 15 2.66 -1.62 -6.23
C ARG A 15 2.08 -2.24 -4.96
N LEU A 16 1.93 -1.44 -3.91
CA LEU A 16 1.32 -1.90 -2.67
C LEU A 16 -0.13 -2.32 -2.87
N ALA A 17 -0.87 -1.60 -3.72
CA ALA A 17 -2.25 -1.97 -4.02
C ALA A 17 -2.32 -3.38 -4.61
N LYS A 18 -1.43 -3.70 -5.53
CA LYS A 18 -1.37 -5.04 -6.12
C LYS A 18 -0.97 -6.09 -5.09
N ALA A 19 0.04 -5.79 -4.28
CA ALA A 19 0.50 -6.71 -3.24
C ALA A 19 -0.61 -6.99 -2.22
N MET A 20 -1.31 -5.94 -1.78
CA MET A 20 -2.38 -6.10 -0.80
C MET A 20 -3.58 -6.83 -1.38
N ALA A 21 -3.88 -6.63 -2.66
CA ALA A 21 -4.95 -7.39 -3.31
C ALA A 21 -4.64 -8.88 -3.29
N PHE A 22 -3.37 -9.24 -3.43
CA PHE A 22 -2.94 -10.63 -3.38
C PHE A 22 -2.96 -11.18 -1.95
N ILE A 23 -2.47 -10.39 -0.98
CA ILE A 23 -2.31 -10.85 0.41
C ILE A 23 -3.65 -10.86 1.15
N SER A 24 -4.40 -9.78 1.06
CA SER A 24 -5.61 -9.55 1.87
C SER A 24 -6.89 -9.51 1.06
N GLY A 25 -6.79 -9.51 -0.26
CA GLY A 25 -7.95 -9.47 -1.14
C GLY A 25 -8.23 -8.08 -1.66
N ALA A 26 -8.82 -8.02 -2.85
CA ALA A 26 -9.17 -6.77 -3.52
C ALA A 26 -10.24 -5.98 -2.75
N ASP A 27 -11.03 -6.66 -1.93
CA ASP A 27 -12.13 -6.03 -1.17
C ASP A 27 -11.67 -5.47 0.16
N HIS A 28 -10.43 -5.74 0.57
CA HIS A 28 -9.93 -5.25 1.85
C HIS A 28 -9.88 -3.71 1.85
N PRO A 29 -10.31 -3.05 2.95
CA PRO A 29 -10.33 -1.58 2.99
C PRO A 29 -9.00 -0.92 2.64
N THR A 30 -7.88 -1.49 3.12
CA THR A 30 -6.56 -0.97 2.81
C THR A 30 -6.24 -1.09 1.33
N THR A 31 -6.60 -2.23 0.72
CA THR A 31 -6.41 -2.43 -0.72
C THR A 31 -7.20 -1.40 -1.52
N ILE A 32 -8.45 -1.20 -1.15
CA ILE A 32 -9.33 -0.23 -1.83
C ILE A 32 -8.74 1.18 -1.71
N ALA A 33 -8.27 1.56 -0.52
CA ALA A 33 -7.70 2.88 -0.30
C ALA A 33 -6.43 3.08 -1.13
N LEU A 34 -5.57 2.06 -1.19
CA LEU A 34 -4.34 2.12 -1.99
C LEU A 34 -4.66 2.23 -3.47
N GLN A 35 -5.64 1.45 -3.93
CA GLN A 35 -6.05 1.50 -5.34
C GLN A 35 -6.63 2.86 -5.70
N ARG A 36 -7.46 3.42 -4.83
CA ARG A 36 -8.02 4.75 -5.04
C ARG A 36 -6.93 5.81 -5.09
N ALA A 37 -5.95 5.73 -4.19
CA ALA A 37 -4.84 6.68 -4.19
C ALA A 37 -4.02 6.59 -5.48
N ALA A 38 -3.78 5.38 -5.96
CA ALA A 38 -3.06 5.17 -7.22
C ALA A 38 -3.83 5.75 -8.40
N ASP A 39 -5.14 5.60 -8.41
CA ASP A 39 -5.98 6.06 -9.51
C ASP A 39 -6.19 7.58 -9.49
N SER A 40 -6.50 8.15 -8.34
CA SER A 40 -6.81 9.57 -8.20
C SER A 40 -5.58 10.44 -8.14
N GLN A 41 -4.48 9.91 -7.60
CA GLN A 41 -3.25 10.64 -7.32
C GLN A 41 -3.46 11.85 -6.39
N ALA A 42 -4.62 11.90 -5.73
CA ALA A 42 -4.94 12.98 -4.81
C ALA A 42 -4.18 12.80 -3.51
N GLU A 43 -3.64 13.89 -2.98
CA GLU A 43 -2.86 13.86 -1.76
C GLU A 43 -3.65 13.32 -0.57
N SER A 44 -4.93 13.69 -0.47
CA SER A 44 -5.80 13.21 0.60
C SER A 44 -5.98 11.70 0.55
N ASP A 45 -6.13 11.14 -0.66
CA ASP A 45 -6.26 9.69 -0.83
C ASP A 45 -4.96 8.99 -0.50
N ILE A 46 -3.83 9.58 -0.88
CA ILE A 46 -2.50 9.04 -0.57
C ILE A 46 -2.28 9.00 0.93
N LYS A 47 -2.63 10.08 1.64
CA LYS A 47 -2.49 10.12 3.09
C LYS A 47 -3.37 9.07 3.76
N LYS A 48 -4.61 8.93 3.32
CA LYS A 48 -5.53 7.94 3.88
C LYS A 48 -5.02 6.52 3.66
N ALA A 49 -4.56 6.23 2.45
CA ALA A 49 -4.03 4.91 2.12
C ALA A 49 -2.80 4.59 2.98
N ARG A 50 -1.92 5.56 3.14
CA ARG A 50 -0.72 5.40 3.95
C ARG A 50 -1.08 5.11 5.40
N LEU A 51 -2.03 5.85 5.97
CA LEU A 51 -2.46 5.62 7.34
C LEU A 51 -3.05 4.23 7.53
N LEU A 52 -3.91 3.79 6.63
CA LEU A 52 -4.50 2.46 6.71
C LEU A 52 -3.43 1.38 6.59
N PHE A 53 -2.46 1.57 5.69
CA PHE A 53 -1.38 0.62 5.53
C PHE A 53 -0.55 0.50 6.82
N LEU A 54 -0.23 1.63 7.45
CA LEU A 54 0.57 1.65 8.67
C LEU A 54 -0.17 1.05 9.88
N GLN A 55 -1.49 0.96 9.83
CA GLN A 55 -2.27 0.31 10.88
C GLN A 55 -2.29 -1.21 10.76
N LEU A 56 -1.81 -1.77 9.67
CA LEU A 56 -1.73 -3.21 9.48
C LEU A 56 -0.68 -3.81 10.41
N LYS A 57 -0.83 -5.11 10.69
CA LYS A 57 0.17 -5.82 11.48
C LYS A 57 1.52 -5.79 10.76
N PRO A 58 2.63 -5.72 11.53
CA PRO A 58 3.96 -5.65 10.92
C PRO A 58 4.25 -6.78 9.92
N GLY A 59 3.79 -8.00 10.21
CA GLY A 59 4.00 -9.13 9.32
C GLY A 59 3.34 -8.93 7.96
N VAL A 60 2.15 -8.34 7.94
CA VAL A 60 1.45 -8.05 6.70
C VAL A 60 2.18 -6.96 5.92
N ARG A 61 2.62 -5.91 6.60
CA ARG A 61 3.37 -4.83 5.94
C ARG A 61 4.67 -5.35 5.34
N GLN A 62 5.39 -6.19 6.07
CA GLN A 62 6.63 -6.78 5.57
C GLN A 62 6.38 -7.67 4.37
N ALA A 63 5.30 -8.46 4.39
CA ALA A 63 4.94 -9.30 3.26
C ALA A 63 4.65 -8.46 2.00
N ALA A 64 3.94 -7.34 2.19
CA ALA A 64 3.62 -6.45 1.07
C ALA A 64 4.89 -5.82 0.50
N PHE A 65 5.80 -5.35 1.35
CA PHE A 65 7.07 -4.80 0.89
C PHE A 65 7.91 -5.86 0.17
N ALA A 66 7.93 -7.08 0.69
CA ALA A 66 8.67 -8.17 0.06
C ALA A 66 8.14 -8.47 -1.34
N MET A 67 6.84 -8.38 -1.55
CA MET A 67 6.26 -8.61 -2.86
C MET A 67 6.57 -7.50 -3.86
N MET A 68 6.92 -6.32 -3.37
CA MET A 68 7.31 -5.19 -4.24
C MET A 68 8.76 -5.28 -4.68
N GLU A 69 9.57 -6.02 -3.96
CA GLU A 69 10.98 -6.20 -4.28
C GLU A 69 11.12 -7.38 -5.23
N ASP A 70 11.71 -7.14 -6.36
CA ASP A 70 11.98 -8.21 -7.34
C ASP A 70 13.35 -8.79 -7.16
#